data_86b30b1170121581e8c53b9ad1aa19af
#
_entry.id   86b30b1170121581e8c53b9ad1aa19af
#
_cell.length_a   1.000
_cell.length_b   1.000
_cell.length_c   1.000
_cell.angle_alpha   90.00
_cell.angle_beta   90.00
_cell.angle_gamma   90.00
#
_symmetry.space_group_name_H-M   'P 1'
#
loop_
_entity.id
_entity.type
_entity.pdbx_description
1 polymer ?
#
loop_
_entity_poly.entity_id
_entity_poly.type
_entity_poly.pdbx_seq_one_letter_code
_entity_poly.pdbx_strand_id
1 'polypeptide(L)'
;MNAAAYKQNFQRTVQKSDIPTCNIMGVDIAAIDMEWLLNYLSGNIKDLAGDYICVSNVHTTVTAYEDEEYCKVQNGGIMAIPDGGPLSSVGQRRGFENMKRITGPSLMGEIFKISAEKGYRHYFYGSTDETLEKLYKVLTETYLGIQIAGMYSPPFRPMTAEEDEAIVERINETNPDFIWVGLGAPKQEKWMAAHQG
;
A
#
# COMPACT_ATOMS: atom_id res chain seq x y z
N MET A 1 -23.09 -7.18 0.53
CA MET A 1 -21.91 -7.68 -0.21
C MET A 1 -21.16 -8.60 0.74
N ASN A 2 -21.08 -9.90 0.43
CA ASN A 2 -20.26 -10.81 1.21
C ASN A 2 -18.81 -10.32 1.09
N ALA A 3 -18.19 -10.09 2.25
CA ALA A 3 -16.74 -9.93 2.29
C ALA A 3 -16.16 -11.18 1.61
N ALA A 4 -15.49 -10.98 0.47
CA ALA A 4 -14.72 -12.04 -0.15
C ALA A 4 -13.85 -12.63 0.96
N ALA A 5 -13.95 -13.92 1.17
CA ALA A 5 -13.15 -14.63 2.16
C ALA A 5 -11.70 -14.29 1.84
N TYR A 6 -11.04 -13.55 2.74
CA TYR A 6 -9.61 -13.28 2.64
C TYR A 6 -8.91 -14.58 2.31
N LYS A 7 -8.08 -14.60 1.27
CA LYS A 7 -7.36 -15.81 0.88
C LYS A 7 -6.52 -16.28 2.07
N GLN A 8 -7.02 -17.24 2.84
CA GLN A 8 -6.41 -17.73 4.09
C GLN A 8 -5.06 -18.46 3.88
N ASN A 9 -4.54 -18.53 2.65
CA ASN A 9 -3.38 -19.34 2.28
C ASN A 9 -2.22 -18.54 1.65
N PHE A 10 -2.21 -17.21 1.74
CA PHE A 10 -1.05 -16.45 1.29
C PHE A 10 0.15 -16.73 2.22
N GLN A 11 1.19 -17.36 1.69
CA GLN A 11 2.42 -17.66 2.43
C GLN A 11 3.47 -16.61 2.10
N ARG A 12 3.81 -15.79 3.10
CA ARG A 12 4.91 -14.85 2.99
C ARG A 12 6.24 -15.57 3.00
N THR A 13 7.16 -15.16 2.13
CA THR A 13 8.56 -15.57 2.15
C THR A 13 9.37 -14.74 3.14
N VAL A 14 9.02 -13.45 3.31
CA VAL A 14 9.62 -12.56 4.33
C VAL A 14 8.87 -12.64 5.65
N GLN A 15 9.61 -12.58 6.78
CA GLN A 15 9.02 -12.66 8.10
C GLN A 15 8.53 -11.29 8.56
N LYS A 16 7.23 -11.18 8.83
CA LYS A 16 6.63 -9.96 9.38
C LYS A 16 7.19 -9.62 10.77
N SER A 17 7.64 -10.64 11.54
CA SER A 17 8.26 -10.48 12.84
C SER A 17 9.56 -9.66 12.82
N ASP A 18 10.20 -9.53 11.66
CA ASP A 18 11.44 -8.76 11.51
C ASP A 18 11.20 -7.25 11.42
N ILE A 19 9.93 -6.84 11.29
CA ILE A 19 9.54 -5.43 11.22
C ILE A 19 9.20 -4.95 12.63
N PRO A 20 9.93 -3.96 13.18
CA PRO A 20 9.58 -3.40 14.47
C PRO A 20 8.23 -2.69 14.40
N THR A 21 7.35 -2.97 15.35
CA THR A 21 6.01 -2.40 15.38
C THR A 21 5.66 -1.80 16.74
N CYS A 22 4.84 -0.76 16.71
CA CYS A 22 4.18 -0.18 17.87
C CYS A 22 2.66 -0.39 17.74
N ASN A 23 2.07 -1.20 18.60
CA ASN A 23 0.62 -1.38 18.57
C ASN A 23 -0.10 -0.10 19.02
N ILE A 24 -0.93 0.46 18.15
CA ILE A 24 -1.76 1.63 18.43
C ILE A 24 -3.22 1.27 18.16
N MET A 25 -4.03 1.20 19.20
CA MET A 25 -5.47 0.88 19.13
C MET A 25 -5.76 -0.43 18.35
N GLY A 26 -4.91 -1.45 18.51
CA GLY A 26 -5.08 -2.76 17.86
C GLY A 26 -4.35 -2.89 16.52
N VAL A 27 -3.87 -1.79 15.93
CA VAL A 27 -3.09 -1.82 14.68
C VAL A 27 -1.59 -1.82 14.99
N ASP A 28 -0.85 -2.77 14.41
CA ASP A 28 0.60 -2.89 14.53
C ASP A 28 1.28 -1.95 13.52
N ILE A 29 1.49 -0.71 13.93
CA ILE A 29 2.11 0.32 13.10
C ILE A 29 3.62 0.11 13.07
N ALA A 30 4.22 0.07 11.88
CA ALA A 30 5.66 -0.08 11.70
C ALA A 30 6.44 1.09 12.35
N ALA A 31 7.37 0.74 13.23
CA ALA A 31 8.18 1.70 13.98
C ALA A 31 9.51 1.99 13.25
N ILE A 32 9.40 2.53 12.05
CA ILE A 32 10.47 2.72 11.06
C ILE A 32 10.54 4.16 10.55
N ASP A 33 11.57 4.46 9.80
CA ASP A 33 11.70 5.68 9.00
C ASP A 33 11.71 5.37 7.49
N MET A 34 11.79 6.42 6.68
CA MET A 34 11.76 6.30 5.21
C MET A 34 12.98 5.52 4.68
N GLU A 35 14.16 5.75 5.23
CA GLU A 35 15.40 5.08 4.78
C GLU A 35 15.30 3.57 5.03
N TRP A 36 14.85 3.18 6.22
CA TRP A 36 14.63 1.78 6.55
C TRP A 36 13.63 1.14 5.57
N LEU A 37 12.51 1.82 5.32
CA LEU A 37 11.46 1.32 4.42
C LEU A 37 11.97 1.12 2.98
N LEU A 38 12.70 2.09 2.43
CA LEU A 38 13.24 2.00 1.08
C LEU A 38 14.27 0.85 0.95
N ASN A 39 15.14 0.69 1.95
CA ASN A 39 16.10 -0.42 1.99
C ASN A 39 15.38 -1.77 2.09
N TYR A 40 14.36 -1.88 2.95
CA TYR A 40 13.57 -3.08 3.10
C TYR A 40 12.84 -3.47 1.80
N LEU A 41 12.16 -2.51 1.15
CA LEU A 41 11.48 -2.75 -0.12
C LEU A 41 12.46 -3.13 -1.23
N SER A 42 13.58 -2.40 -1.37
CA SER A 42 14.58 -2.69 -2.40
C SER A 42 15.24 -4.05 -2.22
N GLY A 43 15.41 -4.50 -0.99
CA GLY A 43 16.02 -5.81 -0.68
C GLY A 43 15.07 -6.99 -0.87
N ASN A 44 13.75 -6.76 -0.76
CA ASN A 44 12.75 -7.83 -0.69
C ASN A 44 11.66 -7.73 -1.76
N ILE A 45 11.79 -6.88 -2.77
CA ILE A 45 10.70 -6.57 -3.71
C ILE A 45 10.06 -7.82 -4.34
N LYS A 46 10.87 -8.83 -4.69
CA LYS A 46 10.37 -10.08 -5.28
C LYS A 46 9.65 -10.97 -4.27
N ASP A 47 10.14 -10.98 -3.03
CA ASP A 47 9.58 -11.78 -1.94
C ASP A 47 8.31 -11.14 -1.35
N LEU A 48 8.06 -9.88 -1.67
CA LEU A 48 6.85 -9.13 -1.31
C LEU A 48 5.76 -9.18 -2.38
N ALA A 49 5.99 -9.90 -3.49
CA ALA A 49 4.98 -10.02 -4.55
C ALA A 49 3.66 -10.56 -3.99
N GLY A 50 2.56 -9.91 -4.36
CA GLY A 50 1.22 -10.25 -3.88
C GLY A 50 0.90 -9.77 -2.45
N ASP A 51 1.82 -9.13 -1.74
CA ASP A 51 1.53 -8.56 -0.41
C ASP A 51 1.19 -7.06 -0.49
N TYR A 52 0.71 -6.48 0.61
CA TYR A 52 0.30 -5.08 0.63
C TYR A 52 0.81 -4.33 1.86
N ILE A 53 0.86 -3.01 1.72
CA ILE A 53 1.24 -2.06 2.77
C ILE A 53 0.08 -1.08 2.98
N CYS A 54 -0.41 -0.97 4.21
CA CYS A 54 -1.37 0.04 4.59
C CYS A 54 -0.67 1.35 4.95
N VAL A 55 -1.18 2.48 4.41
CA VAL A 55 -0.72 3.82 4.78
C VAL A 55 -1.66 4.35 5.85
N SER A 56 -1.29 4.11 7.12
CA SER A 56 -2.20 4.27 8.25
C SER A 56 -2.10 5.65 8.89
N ASN A 57 -3.23 6.26 9.15
CA ASN A 57 -3.37 7.52 9.85
C ASN A 57 -4.37 7.41 11.01
N VAL A 58 -4.64 8.52 11.71
CA VAL A 58 -5.57 8.52 12.86
C VAL A 58 -6.95 8.01 12.46
N HIS A 59 -7.47 8.44 11.30
CA HIS A 59 -8.79 8.00 10.84
C HIS A 59 -8.85 6.49 10.64
N THR A 60 -7.92 5.92 9.87
CA THR A 60 -7.89 4.46 9.63
C THR A 60 -7.64 3.65 10.89
N THR A 61 -6.84 4.18 11.84
CA THR A 61 -6.57 3.52 13.12
C THR A 61 -7.81 3.52 14.03
N VAL A 62 -8.56 4.62 14.09
CA VAL A 62 -9.82 4.71 14.82
C VAL A 62 -10.88 3.80 14.18
N THR A 63 -11.01 3.82 12.85
CA THR A 63 -11.91 2.90 12.13
C THR A 63 -11.58 1.42 12.45
N ALA A 64 -10.30 1.07 12.49
CA ALA A 64 -9.86 -0.29 12.84
C ALA A 64 -10.16 -0.66 14.31
N TYR A 65 -10.13 0.31 15.21
CA TYR A 65 -10.53 0.10 16.60
C TYR A 65 -12.03 -0.17 16.76
N GLU A 66 -12.86 0.42 15.92
CA GLU A 66 -14.32 0.28 15.90
C GLU A 66 -14.81 -0.91 15.04
N ASP A 67 -14.00 -1.37 14.07
CA ASP A 67 -14.30 -2.47 13.13
C ASP A 67 -13.19 -3.53 13.18
N GLU A 68 -13.45 -4.64 13.87
CA GLU A 68 -12.50 -5.76 14.04
C GLU A 68 -12.08 -6.35 12.69
N GLU A 69 -12.98 -6.45 11.72
CA GLU A 69 -12.65 -6.96 10.37
C GLU A 69 -11.71 -5.99 9.64
N TYR A 70 -11.91 -4.69 9.79
CA TYR A 70 -10.99 -3.72 9.23
C TYR A 70 -9.65 -3.69 9.98
N CYS A 71 -9.64 -3.97 11.29
CA CYS A 71 -8.39 -4.17 12.03
C CYS A 71 -7.57 -5.35 11.49
N LYS A 72 -8.23 -6.45 11.16
CA LYS A 72 -7.59 -7.60 10.49
C LYS A 72 -7.00 -7.21 9.12
N VAL A 73 -7.69 -6.36 8.36
CA VAL A 73 -7.18 -5.81 7.09
C VAL A 73 -5.91 -4.97 7.33
N GLN A 74 -5.94 -4.05 8.30
CA GLN A 74 -4.77 -3.21 8.61
C GLN A 74 -3.56 -4.05 9.04
N ASN A 75 -3.80 -5.12 9.79
CA ASN A 75 -2.77 -6.04 10.25
C ASN A 75 -2.48 -7.18 9.26
N GLY A 76 -3.27 -7.36 8.22
CA GLY A 76 -3.15 -8.46 7.25
C GLY A 76 -1.99 -8.30 6.28
N GLY A 77 -1.65 -7.10 5.86
CA GLY A 77 -0.50 -6.80 5.00
C GLY A 77 0.84 -6.99 5.68
N ILE A 78 1.92 -6.89 4.92
CA ILE A 78 3.27 -7.00 5.48
C ILE A 78 3.52 -5.93 6.54
N MET A 79 3.03 -4.72 6.34
CA MET A 79 3.13 -3.64 7.32
C MET A 79 2.02 -2.59 7.17
N ALA A 80 1.80 -1.84 8.26
CA ALA A 80 1.05 -0.59 8.27
C ALA A 80 2.03 0.55 8.60
N ILE A 81 2.24 1.50 7.68
CA ILE A 81 3.19 2.60 7.86
C ILE A 81 2.52 3.84 8.47
N PRO A 82 3.23 4.62 9.31
CA PRO A 82 2.66 5.77 10.03
C PRO A 82 2.56 7.03 9.14
N ASP A 83 1.44 7.27 8.48
CA ASP A 83 1.20 8.51 7.72
C ASP A 83 0.89 9.71 8.64
N GLY A 84 0.23 9.47 9.75
CA GLY A 84 -0.17 10.53 10.67
C GLY A 84 0.92 10.95 11.66
N GLY A 85 1.21 12.27 11.78
CA GLY A 85 2.06 12.81 12.83
C GLY A 85 1.71 12.32 14.25
N PRO A 86 0.43 12.22 14.64
CA PRO A 86 0.04 11.65 15.93
C PRO A 86 0.51 10.21 16.14
N LEU A 87 0.49 9.35 15.11
CA LEU A 87 0.95 7.95 15.24
C LEU A 87 2.44 7.89 15.56
N SER A 88 3.27 8.64 14.81
CA SER A 88 4.71 8.74 15.07
C SER A 88 4.99 9.29 16.47
N SER A 89 4.26 10.32 16.89
CA SER A 89 4.43 10.92 18.22
C SER A 89 4.06 9.96 19.35
N VAL A 90 3.03 9.12 19.18
CA VAL A 90 2.68 8.08 20.15
C VAL A 90 3.78 7.02 20.22
N GLY A 91 4.27 6.56 19.07
CA GLY A 91 5.35 5.59 19.01
C GLY A 91 6.62 6.10 19.68
N GLN A 92 7.06 7.33 19.40
CA GLN A 92 8.24 7.95 20.02
C GLN A 92 8.10 8.06 21.56
N ARG A 93 6.92 8.47 22.06
CA ARG A 93 6.66 8.50 23.50
C ARG A 93 6.68 7.12 24.15
N ARG A 94 6.45 6.05 23.39
CA ARG A 94 6.54 4.65 23.84
C ARG A 94 7.94 4.03 23.68
N GLY A 95 8.94 4.83 23.30
CA GLY A 95 10.34 4.39 23.17
C GLY A 95 10.75 3.97 21.75
N PHE A 96 9.87 4.11 20.76
CA PHE A 96 10.21 3.84 19.35
C PHE A 96 10.78 5.10 18.66
N GLU A 97 12.00 5.49 18.99
CA GLU A 97 12.62 6.75 18.56
C GLU A 97 12.71 6.88 17.03
N ASN A 98 12.90 5.76 16.33
CA ASN A 98 13.01 5.70 14.87
C ASN A 98 11.66 5.73 14.14
N MET A 99 10.54 5.71 14.86
CA MET A 99 9.23 5.81 14.23
C MET A 99 8.98 7.21 13.70
N LYS A 100 9.16 7.41 12.39
CA LYS A 100 8.96 8.70 11.71
C LYS A 100 7.70 8.67 10.87
N ARG A 101 7.15 9.86 10.61
CA ARG A 101 6.01 9.99 9.69
C ARG A 101 6.43 9.66 8.27
N ILE A 102 5.70 8.72 7.63
CA ILE A 102 5.87 8.34 6.23
C ILE A 102 4.52 8.51 5.53
N THR A 103 4.38 9.53 4.69
CA THR A 103 3.14 9.74 3.93
C THR A 103 3.15 8.92 2.65
N GLY A 104 1.96 8.55 2.15
CA GLY A 104 1.83 7.89 0.86
C GLY A 104 2.53 8.65 -0.28
N PRO A 105 2.25 9.95 -0.48
CA PRO A 105 2.93 10.74 -1.51
C PRO A 105 4.44 10.84 -1.34
N SER A 106 4.95 10.91 -0.09
CA SER A 106 6.39 10.94 0.15
C SER A 106 7.05 9.61 -0.22
N LEU A 107 6.44 8.49 0.17
CA LEU A 107 6.91 7.15 -0.21
C LEU A 107 6.91 6.97 -1.73
N MET A 108 5.82 7.35 -2.40
CA MET A 108 5.73 7.32 -3.87
C MET A 108 6.89 8.09 -4.51
N GLY A 109 7.11 9.34 -4.07
CA GLY A 109 8.17 10.19 -4.61
C GLY A 109 9.57 9.58 -4.44
N GLU A 110 9.88 9.02 -3.28
CA GLU A 110 11.18 8.37 -3.04
C GLU A 110 11.36 7.10 -3.88
N ILE A 111 10.32 6.27 -4.01
CA ILE A 111 10.36 5.08 -4.87
C ILE A 111 10.52 5.48 -6.35
N PHE A 112 9.82 6.52 -6.82
CA PHE A 112 9.94 6.97 -8.21
C PHE A 112 11.35 7.49 -8.55
N LYS A 113 12.05 8.12 -7.60
CA LYS A 113 13.45 8.57 -7.81
C LYS A 113 14.40 7.42 -8.14
N ILE A 114 14.22 6.28 -7.50
CA ILE A 114 15.09 5.11 -7.69
C ILE A 114 14.58 4.16 -8.79
N SER A 115 13.35 4.35 -9.27
CA SER A 115 12.68 3.38 -10.15
C SER A 115 13.34 3.24 -11.51
N ALA A 116 13.86 4.32 -12.09
CA ALA A 116 14.52 4.26 -13.39
C ALA A 116 15.79 3.39 -13.34
N GLU A 117 16.59 3.52 -12.27
CA GLU A 117 17.80 2.73 -12.04
C GLU A 117 17.48 1.26 -11.70
N LYS A 118 16.46 1.05 -10.86
CA LYS A 118 16.02 -0.29 -10.42
C LYS A 118 15.18 -1.03 -11.45
N GLY A 119 14.66 -0.33 -12.46
CA GLY A 119 13.77 -0.89 -13.47
C GLY A 119 12.36 -1.19 -12.95
N TYR A 120 11.94 -0.55 -11.86
CA TYR A 120 10.62 -0.80 -11.27
C TYR A 120 9.48 -0.34 -12.16
N ARG A 121 8.46 -1.19 -12.26
CA ARG A 121 7.24 -1.01 -13.05
C ARG A 121 6.08 -0.64 -12.13
N HIS A 122 5.38 0.45 -12.46
CA HIS A 122 4.30 1.00 -11.64
C HIS A 122 2.94 0.85 -12.30
N TYR A 123 1.96 0.37 -11.54
CA TYR A 123 0.56 0.39 -11.94
C TYR A 123 -0.22 1.33 -10.99
N PHE A 124 -1.14 2.11 -11.54
CA PHE A 124 -1.99 3.03 -10.76
C PHE A 124 -3.45 2.61 -10.89
N TYR A 125 -4.07 2.32 -9.77
CA TYR A 125 -5.44 1.85 -9.70
C TYR A 125 -6.29 2.76 -8.81
N GLY A 126 -7.28 3.43 -9.38
CA GLY A 126 -8.15 4.36 -8.65
C GLY A 126 -8.23 5.75 -9.29
N SER A 127 -8.83 6.70 -8.56
CA SER A 127 -9.02 8.07 -9.00
C SER A 127 -9.95 8.21 -10.23
N THR A 128 -9.82 9.30 -10.99
CA THR A 128 -10.54 9.55 -12.25
C THR A 128 -9.58 9.52 -13.43
N ASP A 129 -10.09 9.27 -14.64
CA ASP A 129 -9.27 9.27 -15.86
C ASP A 129 -8.54 10.60 -16.04
N GLU A 130 -9.20 11.74 -15.80
CA GLU A 130 -8.59 13.07 -15.86
C GLU A 130 -7.41 13.21 -14.88
N THR A 131 -7.55 12.67 -13.66
CA THR A 131 -6.49 12.70 -12.66
C THR A 131 -5.32 11.79 -13.05
N LEU A 132 -5.61 10.60 -13.60
CA LEU A 132 -4.59 9.67 -14.08
C LEU A 132 -3.81 10.25 -15.26
N GLU A 133 -4.46 10.94 -16.20
CA GLU A 133 -3.79 11.64 -17.31
C GLU A 133 -2.82 12.72 -16.79
N LYS A 134 -3.27 13.55 -15.84
CA LYS A 134 -2.42 14.56 -15.21
C LYS A 134 -1.24 13.91 -14.46
N LEU A 135 -1.50 12.82 -13.73
CA LEU A 135 -0.48 12.08 -13.01
C LEU A 135 0.55 11.50 -13.99
N TYR A 136 0.12 10.88 -15.07
CA TYR A 136 1.01 10.35 -16.10
C TYR A 136 1.97 11.42 -16.64
N LYS A 137 1.42 12.58 -17.00
CA LYS A 137 2.22 13.70 -17.51
C LYS A 137 3.27 14.16 -16.48
N VAL A 138 2.84 14.39 -15.22
CA VAL A 138 3.75 14.84 -14.16
C VAL A 138 4.84 13.80 -13.89
N LEU A 139 4.49 12.52 -13.83
CA LEU A 139 5.46 11.45 -13.57
C LEU A 139 6.50 11.33 -14.67
N THR A 140 6.08 11.35 -15.93
CA THR A 140 7.00 11.20 -17.08
C THR A 140 7.88 12.43 -17.28
N GLU A 141 7.41 13.62 -16.93
CA GLU A 141 8.18 14.87 -16.99
C GLU A 141 9.16 14.98 -15.81
N THR A 142 8.79 14.47 -14.62
CA THR A 142 9.57 14.64 -13.38
C THR A 142 10.59 13.52 -13.17
N TYR A 143 10.20 12.28 -13.47
CA TYR A 143 11.02 11.08 -13.21
C TYR A 143 11.40 10.42 -14.53
N LEU A 144 12.49 10.91 -15.13
CA LEU A 144 12.97 10.40 -16.44
C LEU A 144 13.28 8.91 -16.36
N GLY A 145 12.69 8.14 -17.28
CA GLY A 145 12.88 6.69 -17.32
C GLY A 145 11.95 5.88 -16.40
N ILE A 146 10.99 6.51 -15.71
CA ILE A 146 9.96 5.80 -14.95
C ILE A 146 9.16 4.86 -15.86
N GLN A 147 8.94 3.63 -15.43
CA GLN A 147 8.16 2.65 -16.18
C GLN A 147 6.73 2.58 -15.62
N ILE A 148 5.77 3.11 -16.37
CA ILE A 148 4.35 3.03 -16.03
C ILE A 148 3.76 1.84 -16.78
N ALA A 149 3.51 0.74 -16.07
CA ALA A 149 2.97 -0.51 -16.59
C ALA A 149 1.49 -0.37 -16.98
N GLY A 150 0.75 0.47 -16.26
CA GLY A 150 -0.65 0.75 -16.57
C GLY A 150 -1.30 1.71 -15.59
N MET A 151 -2.47 2.20 -15.98
CA MET A 151 -3.33 3.04 -15.17
C MET A 151 -4.78 2.65 -15.42
N TYR A 152 -5.60 2.64 -14.38
CA TYR A 152 -7.02 2.32 -14.51
C TYR A 152 -7.87 3.05 -13.47
N SER A 153 -8.92 3.73 -13.94
CA SER A 153 -9.94 4.37 -13.13
C SER A 153 -11.16 3.45 -13.06
N PRO A 154 -11.41 2.81 -11.90
CA PRO A 154 -12.59 1.95 -11.77
C PRO A 154 -13.88 2.79 -11.70
N PRO A 155 -15.03 2.24 -12.10
CA PRO A 155 -16.30 2.96 -12.03
C PRO A 155 -16.67 3.32 -10.58
N PHE A 156 -17.35 4.47 -10.39
CA PHE A 156 -17.84 4.92 -9.07
C PHE A 156 -19.10 4.17 -8.61
N ARG A 157 -19.19 2.89 -8.91
CA ARG A 157 -20.24 1.98 -8.46
C ARG A 157 -19.62 0.68 -7.97
N PRO A 158 -20.36 -0.16 -7.24
CA PRO A 158 -19.92 -1.53 -6.99
C PRO A 158 -19.65 -2.25 -8.32
N MET A 159 -18.54 -2.94 -8.40
CA MET A 159 -18.20 -3.82 -9.52
C MET A 159 -18.79 -5.19 -9.29
N THR A 160 -19.05 -5.93 -10.38
CA THR A 160 -19.36 -7.34 -10.30
C THR A 160 -18.08 -8.15 -10.03
N ALA A 161 -18.21 -9.42 -9.66
CA ALA A 161 -17.05 -10.27 -9.43
C ALA A 161 -16.24 -10.45 -10.73
N GLU A 162 -16.93 -10.59 -11.86
CA GLU A 162 -16.31 -10.73 -13.19
C GLU A 162 -15.54 -9.47 -13.61
N GLU A 163 -16.08 -8.27 -13.30
CA GLU A 163 -15.39 -7.00 -13.56
C GLU A 163 -14.13 -6.86 -12.71
N ASP A 164 -14.19 -7.26 -11.45
CA ASP A 164 -13.07 -7.22 -10.52
C ASP A 164 -11.97 -8.22 -10.93
N GLU A 165 -12.35 -9.45 -11.28
CA GLU A 165 -11.43 -10.48 -11.78
C GLU A 165 -10.73 -10.04 -13.08
N ALA A 166 -11.45 -9.48 -14.03
CA ALA A 166 -10.88 -8.96 -15.29
C ALA A 166 -9.88 -7.83 -15.06
N ILE A 167 -10.10 -7.00 -14.02
CA ILE A 167 -9.14 -5.94 -13.64
C ILE A 167 -7.88 -6.54 -13.05
N VAL A 168 -8.00 -7.53 -12.18
CA VAL A 168 -6.85 -8.23 -11.57
C VAL A 168 -6.02 -8.92 -12.66
N GLU A 169 -6.66 -9.65 -13.59
CA GLU A 169 -5.97 -10.25 -14.73
C GLU A 169 -5.21 -9.20 -15.55
N ARG A 170 -5.87 -8.09 -15.90
CA ARG A 170 -5.24 -6.99 -16.63
C ARG A 170 -4.04 -6.39 -15.89
N ILE A 171 -4.10 -6.23 -14.57
CA ILE A 171 -2.99 -5.76 -13.77
C ILE A 171 -1.83 -6.77 -13.83
N ASN A 172 -2.12 -8.05 -13.62
CA ASN A 172 -1.13 -9.13 -13.60
C ASN A 172 -0.43 -9.29 -14.96
N GLU A 173 -1.14 -9.15 -16.09
CA GLU A 173 -0.56 -9.18 -17.44
C GLU A 173 0.53 -8.12 -17.64
N THR A 174 0.43 -6.98 -16.94
CA THR A 174 1.44 -5.92 -17.03
C THR A 174 2.66 -6.18 -16.15
N ASN A 175 2.62 -7.18 -15.26
CA ASN A 175 3.69 -7.57 -14.35
C ASN A 175 4.32 -6.35 -13.62
N PRO A 176 3.56 -5.61 -12.80
CA PRO A 176 4.06 -4.45 -12.08
C PRO A 176 4.83 -4.87 -10.84
N ASP A 177 5.86 -4.09 -10.43
CA ASP A 177 6.52 -4.24 -9.14
C ASP A 177 5.75 -3.52 -8.02
N PHE A 178 5.05 -2.44 -8.38
CA PHE A 178 4.23 -1.65 -7.45
C PHE A 178 2.85 -1.35 -8.03
N ILE A 179 1.81 -1.62 -7.23
CA ILE A 179 0.44 -1.21 -7.51
C ILE A 179 0.06 -0.11 -6.52
N TRP A 180 -0.20 1.09 -7.02
CA TRP A 180 -0.62 2.24 -6.22
C TRP A 180 -2.14 2.31 -6.21
N VAL A 181 -2.75 2.00 -5.07
CA VAL A 181 -4.21 1.91 -4.93
C VAL A 181 -4.76 3.20 -4.31
N GLY A 182 -5.54 3.93 -5.09
CA GLY A 182 -6.13 5.22 -4.71
C GLY A 182 -7.67 5.20 -4.76
N LEU A 183 -8.31 4.36 -3.95
CA LEU A 183 -9.77 4.22 -3.88
C LEU A 183 -10.40 4.94 -2.67
N GLY A 184 -9.56 5.48 -1.78
CA GLY A 184 -9.97 6.03 -0.50
C GLY A 184 -10.16 4.94 0.58
N ALA A 185 -9.83 5.29 1.83
CA ALA A 185 -10.03 4.40 2.98
C ALA A 185 -11.53 4.34 3.37
N PRO A 186 -12.04 3.18 3.82
CA PRO A 186 -11.39 1.89 4.00
C PRO A 186 -11.41 0.99 2.75
N LYS A 187 -11.89 1.50 1.61
CA LYS A 187 -12.12 0.70 0.40
C LYS A 187 -10.82 0.19 -0.22
N GLN A 188 -9.79 1.02 -0.25
CA GLN A 188 -8.49 0.64 -0.81
C GLN A 188 -7.81 -0.48 -0.01
N GLU A 189 -7.82 -0.42 1.32
CA GLU A 189 -7.21 -1.44 2.17
C GLU A 189 -7.98 -2.76 2.06
N LYS A 190 -9.32 -2.71 2.03
CA LYS A 190 -10.17 -3.89 1.82
C LYS A 190 -9.95 -4.53 0.45
N TRP A 191 -9.76 -3.72 -0.60
CA TRP A 191 -9.45 -4.22 -1.94
C TRP A 191 -8.07 -4.89 -1.96
N MET A 192 -7.03 -4.26 -1.40
CA MET A 192 -5.69 -4.86 -1.33
C MET A 192 -5.70 -6.19 -0.57
N ALA A 193 -6.39 -6.26 0.57
CA ALA A 193 -6.50 -7.49 1.34
C ALA A 193 -7.26 -8.60 0.61
N ALA A 194 -8.30 -8.27 -0.17
CA ALA A 194 -9.06 -9.23 -0.96
C ALA A 194 -8.24 -9.82 -2.13
N HIS A 195 -7.22 -9.11 -2.60
CA HIS A 195 -6.37 -9.50 -3.73
C HIS A 195 -4.94 -9.87 -3.31
N GLN A 196 -4.72 -10.16 -2.03
CA GLN A 196 -3.44 -10.64 -1.53
C GLN A 196 -3.14 -12.04 -2.08
N GLY A 197 -1.97 -12.23 -2.72
CA GLY A 197 -1.50 -13.52 -3.25
C GLY A 197 -1.49 -13.66 -4.76
#